data_fcb986b73b7c749b528312187f942b1b
#
_entry.id   fcb986b73b7c749b528312187f942b1b
#
_cell.length_a   1.000
_cell.length_b   1.000
_cell.length_c   1.000
_cell.angle_alpha   90.00
_cell.angle_beta   90.00
_cell.angle_gamma   90.00
#
_symmetry.space_group_name_H-M   'P 1'
#
loop_
_entity.id
_entity.type
_entity.pdbx_description
1 polymer ?
#
loop_
_entity_poly.entity_id
_entity_poly.type
_entity_poly.pdbx_seq_one_letter_code
_entity_poly.pdbx_strand_id
1 'polypeptide(L)'
;YFAGESEPTTGTNHEMARAVAIDLGAGSGRIALGELQDGTIQIEIVEQIAHEPIEIDGRLHWDFNAILALCQRGVDLATARKAASVGIDSWGVDHGYLNSEGKMIGTPVCYRDLSHLAAFERLKPYRRRLYELTGIQHQPFNTICQLSARAYENPNFPNEVADWLILPDLLGYLLSGSRNTELTQASTTQLMGCNGLWSEEAFNIAGWRLPERKVSPPGRAVGRVAPNVDLVSVGSHDTASAVLGFGKLESSDLFLNMGTWSLFGGVIASPNVSEAAEAGGFTNERTVDGKVRFLKNIPGFYFINRLHDELGVKGTVPDWLASAPEVDEFVDLIQPEFFNPSSIRETCAKGLRADPESQTVWAGIALKSLVEAVHRSAIQLSELTGASYSKIRIGGGGSQSRTFCRNLASRMQIMVEAGPVEATLVGNLAAQFLAQGKLNDWEEAKDAVSQSIPSVRYTPT
;
A
#
# COMPACT_ATOMS: atom_id res chain seq x y z
N TYR A 1 -22.37 -62.69 -19.29
CA TYR A 1 -23.05 -61.39 -19.40
C TYR A 1 -23.27 -60.85 -18.01
N PHE A 2 -22.42 -59.98 -17.54
CA PHE A 2 -22.70 -59.06 -16.47
C PHE A 2 -22.19 -57.71 -16.86
N ALA A 3 -23.13 -56.79 -17.09
CA ALA A 3 -22.88 -55.38 -17.30
C ALA A 3 -22.44 -54.78 -15.93
N GLY A 4 -21.24 -54.26 -15.85
CA GLY A 4 -20.79 -53.45 -14.71
C GLY A 4 -21.33 -52.04 -14.88
N GLU A 5 -22.22 -51.65 -13.99
CA GLU A 5 -22.59 -50.22 -13.81
C GLU A 5 -21.40 -49.44 -13.27
N SER A 6 -20.92 -48.49 -13.98
CA SER A 6 -19.96 -47.50 -13.48
C SER A 6 -20.71 -46.52 -12.57
N GLU A 7 -20.38 -46.56 -11.28
CA GLU A 7 -20.80 -45.52 -10.33
C GLU A 7 -20.34 -44.16 -10.79
N PRO A 8 -21.19 -43.13 -10.66
CA PRO A 8 -20.78 -41.77 -10.96
C PRO A 8 -19.74 -41.33 -9.93
N THR A 9 -18.59 -40.91 -10.41
CA THR A 9 -17.55 -40.26 -9.61
C THR A 9 -18.15 -39.12 -8.80
N THR A 10 -18.15 -39.30 -7.49
CA THR A 10 -18.58 -38.32 -6.50
C THR A 10 -17.90 -36.97 -6.79
N GLY A 11 -18.74 -35.94 -6.97
CA GLY A 11 -18.30 -34.57 -7.10
C GLY A 11 -17.39 -34.20 -5.92
N THR A 12 -16.26 -33.60 -6.22
CA THR A 12 -15.39 -32.96 -5.22
C THR A 12 -16.23 -31.92 -4.50
N ASN A 13 -16.58 -32.22 -3.24
CA ASN A 13 -17.03 -31.20 -2.30
C ASN A 13 -15.90 -30.17 -2.23
N HIS A 14 -16.02 -29.04 -2.92
CA HIS A 14 -15.16 -27.90 -2.73
C HIS A 14 -15.42 -27.36 -1.32
N GLU A 15 -14.64 -27.86 -0.38
CA GLU A 15 -14.70 -27.44 1.02
C GLU A 15 -14.40 -25.93 1.07
N MET A 16 -15.37 -25.16 1.52
CA MET A 16 -15.27 -23.69 1.66
C MET A 16 -14.05 -23.35 2.52
N ALA A 17 -13.10 -22.63 1.94
CA ALA A 17 -11.93 -22.16 2.68
C ALA A 17 -12.18 -20.79 3.29
N ARG A 18 -11.69 -20.58 4.52
CA ARG A 18 -11.84 -19.31 5.26
C ARG A 18 -10.50 -18.75 5.68
N ALA A 19 -10.39 -17.44 5.64
CA ALA A 19 -9.25 -16.67 6.10
C ALA A 19 -9.71 -15.34 6.72
N VAL A 20 -8.93 -14.78 7.62
CA VAL A 20 -9.17 -13.44 8.16
C VAL A 20 -8.06 -12.51 7.71
N ALA A 21 -8.43 -11.40 7.07
CA ALA A 21 -7.53 -10.33 6.72
C ALA A 21 -7.60 -9.20 7.76
N ILE A 22 -6.43 -8.70 8.15
CA ILE A 22 -6.26 -7.52 9.00
C ILE A 22 -5.49 -6.51 8.17
N ASP A 23 -6.17 -5.42 7.79
CA ASP A 23 -5.64 -4.33 6.97
C ASP A 23 -5.51 -3.08 7.84
N LEU A 24 -4.28 -2.64 8.02
CA LEU A 24 -3.92 -1.48 8.82
C LEU A 24 -3.52 -0.32 7.89
N GLY A 25 -4.45 0.56 7.58
CA GLY A 25 -4.13 1.83 6.93
C GLY A 25 -3.64 2.88 7.93
N ALA A 26 -3.02 3.96 7.46
CA ALA A 26 -2.44 5.01 8.31
C ALA A 26 -3.46 5.89 9.09
N GLY A 27 -4.74 5.61 9.01
CA GLY A 27 -5.81 6.31 9.74
C GLY A 27 -6.95 5.40 10.18
N SER A 28 -6.95 4.13 9.78
CA SER A 28 -7.97 3.16 10.22
C SER A 28 -7.47 1.74 10.04
N GLY A 29 -7.93 0.83 10.89
CA GLY A 29 -7.71 -0.60 10.76
C GLY A 29 -9.01 -1.33 10.47
N ARG A 30 -8.96 -2.43 9.70
CA ARG A 30 -10.11 -3.24 9.33
C ARG A 30 -9.83 -4.72 9.55
N ILE A 31 -10.87 -5.45 9.95
CA ILE A 31 -10.87 -6.91 10.00
C ILE A 31 -11.95 -7.41 9.04
N ALA A 32 -11.57 -8.29 8.15
CA ALA A 32 -12.50 -8.93 7.22
C ALA A 32 -12.37 -10.46 7.26
N LEU A 33 -13.51 -11.13 7.21
CA LEU A 33 -13.59 -12.56 6.92
C LEU A 33 -13.67 -12.76 5.41
N GLY A 34 -12.82 -13.62 4.88
CA GLY A 34 -12.85 -14.06 3.50
C GLY A 34 -13.26 -15.51 3.39
N GLU A 35 -14.05 -15.80 2.38
CA GLU A 35 -14.45 -17.17 1.99
C GLU A 35 -14.10 -17.38 0.51
N LEU A 36 -13.38 -18.47 0.23
CA LEU A 36 -13.13 -18.92 -1.15
C LEU A 36 -14.08 -20.06 -1.47
N GLN A 37 -14.92 -19.84 -2.47
CA GLN A 37 -15.86 -20.85 -2.97
C GLN A 37 -15.90 -20.77 -4.51
N ASP A 38 -15.79 -21.90 -5.16
CA ASP A 38 -15.85 -22.04 -6.63
C ASP A 38 -14.95 -21.04 -7.39
N GLY A 39 -13.74 -20.80 -6.87
CA GLY A 39 -12.77 -19.89 -7.46
C GLY A 39 -13.04 -18.40 -7.22
N THR A 40 -14.06 -18.06 -6.44
CA THR A 40 -14.40 -16.67 -6.09
C THR A 40 -14.20 -16.38 -4.61
N ILE A 41 -13.68 -15.17 -4.33
CA ILE A 41 -13.42 -14.68 -2.95
C ILE A 41 -14.58 -13.77 -2.55
N GLN A 42 -15.29 -14.14 -1.50
CA GLN A 42 -16.30 -13.30 -0.85
C GLN A 42 -15.72 -12.66 0.39
N ILE A 43 -16.11 -11.42 0.70
CA ILE A 43 -15.58 -10.65 1.82
C ILE A 43 -16.72 -10.11 2.68
N GLU A 44 -16.60 -10.32 3.99
CA GLU A 44 -17.42 -9.68 5.03
C GLU A 44 -16.51 -8.79 5.87
N ILE A 45 -16.68 -7.46 5.79
CA ILE A 45 -16.00 -6.53 6.71
C ILE A 45 -16.70 -6.66 8.07
N VAL A 46 -15.98 -7.16 9.06
CA VAL A 46 -16.52 -7.45 10.39
C VAL A 46 -16.30 -6.29 11.35
N GLU A 47 -15.16 -5.63 11.25
CA GLU A 47 -14.81 -4.51 12.11
C GLU A 47 -13.99 -3.47 11.35
N GLN A 48 -14.24 -2.20 11.68
CA GLN A 48 -13.42 -1.07 11.24
C GLN A 48 -13.27 -0.10 12.41
N ILE A 49 -12.03 0.29 12.71
CA ILE A 49 -11.71 1.28 13.73
C ILE A 49 -10.86 2.40 13.13
N ALA A 50 -11.08 3.63 13.57
CA ALA A 50 -10.14 4.71 13.34
C ALA A 50 -9.01 4.63 14.37
N HIS A 51 -7.81 4.99 13.98
CA HIS A 51 -6.68 5.19 14.91
C HIS A 51 -5.85 6.38 14.47
N GLU A 52 -5.23 7.02 15.44
CA GLU A 52 -4.37 8.19 15.23
C GLU A 52 -3.06 8.00 15.99
N PRO A 53 -1.98 8.66 15.57
CA PRO A 53 -0.77 8.74 16.36
C PRO A 53 -1.03 9.45 17.69
N ILE A 54 -0.30 9.03 18.72
CA ILE A 54 -0.31 9.61 20.06
C ILE A 54 1.07 10.21 20.38
N GLU A 55 1.10 11.26 21.17
CA GLU A 55 2.36 11.85 21.63
C GLU A 55 2.86 11.12 22.89
N ILE A 56 4.12 10.65 22.84
CA ILE A 56 4.83 10.08 23.98
C ILE A 56 6.20 10.74 24.05
N ASP A 57 6.51 11.39 25.17
CA ASP A 57 7.79 12.07 25.42
C ASP A 57 8.23 13.02 24.28
N GLY A 58 7.27 13.78 23.73
CA GLY A 58 7.51 14.77 22.69
C GLY A 58 7.70 14.18 21.28
N ARG A 59 7.35 12.92 21.05
CA ARG A 59 7.37 12.25 19.76
C ARG A 59 6.03 11.65 19.39
N LEU A 60 5.75 11.59 18.10
CA LEU A 60 4.59 10.90 17.59
C LEU A 60 4.86 9.40 17.54
N HIS A 61 4.05 8.63 18.22
CA HIS A 61 4.01 7.18 18.22
C HIS A 61 2.67 6.71 17.69
N TRP A 62 2.62 5.49 17.19
CA TRP A 62 1.33 4.84 16.99
C TRP A 62 0.73 4.44 18.34
N ASP A 63 -0.61 4.47 18.46
CA ASP A 63 -1.29 3.75 19.56
C ASP A 63 -1.15 2.24 19.31
N PHE A 64 0.05 1.76 19.60
CA PHE A 64 0.45 0.38 19.30
C PHE A 64 -0.40 -0.64 20.05
N ASN A 65 -0.85 -0.29 21.27
CA ASN A 65 -1.71 -1.17 22.05
C ASN A 65 -3.10 -1.34 21.39
N ALA A 66 -3.67 -0.27 20.86
CA ALA A 66 -4.94 -0.33 20.12
C ALA A 66 -4.79 -1.15 18.83
N ILE A 67 -3.67 -0.98 18.10
CA ILE A 67 -3.37 -1.74 16.88
C ILE A 67 -3.18 -3.23 17.20
N LEU A 68 -2.39 -3.57 18.20
CA LEU A 68 -2.17 -4.96 18.62
C LEU A 68 -3.49 -5.62 19.10
N ALA A 69 -4.32 -4.87 19.84
CA ALA A 69 -5.62 -5.34 20.27
C ALA A 69 -6.57 -5.61 19.08
N LEU A 70 -6.51 -4.80 18.01
CA LEU A 70 -7.24 -5.07 16.77
C LEU A 70 -6.76 -6.39 16.14
N CYS A 71 -5.45 -6.59 16.06
CA CYS A 71 -4.89 -7.83 15.53
C CYS A 71 -5.32 -9.05 16.35
N GLN A 72 -5.35 -8.94 17.68
CA GLN A 72 -5.83 -10.02 18.55
C GLN A 72 -7.32 -10.34 18.29
N ARG A 73 -8.17 -9.33 18.11
CA ARG A 73 -9.58 -9.55 17.72
C ARG A 73 -9.72 -10.24 16.36
N GLY A 74 -8.82 -9.97 15.42
CA GLY A 74 -8.75 -10.71 14.16
C GLY A 74 -8.44 -12.21 14.36
N VAL A 75 -7.52 -12.54 15.27
CA VAL A 75 -7.21 -13.93 15.67
C VAL A 75 -8.41 -14.59 16.34
N ASP A 76 -9.08 -13.88 17.24
CA ASP A 76 -10.27 -14.37 17.94
C ASP A 76 -11.41 -14.64 16.95
N LEU A 77 -11.61 -13.76 15.96
CA LEU A 77 -12.56 -13.94 14.87
C LEU A 77 -12.23 -15.19 14.05
N ALA A 78 -10.94 -15.37 13.67
CA ALA A 78 -10.51 -16.53 12.91
C ALA A 78 -10.83 -17.83 13.65
N THR A 79 -10.58 -17.86 14.96
CA THR A 79 -10.92 -19.01 15.81
C THR A 79 -12.43 -19.25 15.86
N ALA A 80 -13.23 -18.19 16.10
CA ALA A 80 -14.68 -18.29 16.20
C ALA A 80 -15.37 -18.71 14.89
N ARG A 81 -14.86 -18.24 13.76
CA ARG A 81 -15.39 -18.52 12.41
C ARG A 81 -14.72 -19.73 11.75
N LYS A 82 -13.82 -20.42 12.46
CA LYS A 82 -13.04 -21.58 11.95
C LYS A 82 -12.30 -21.26 10.66
N ALA A 83 -11.70 -20.07 10.58
CA ALA A 83 -10.79 -19.70 9.50
C ALA A 83 -9.44 -20.38 9.74
N ALA A 84 -8.80 -20.84 8.65
CA ALA A 84 -7.54 -21.58 8.73
C ALA A 84 -6.32 -20.65 8.90
N SER A 85 -6.48 -19.36 8.61
CA SER A 85 -5.35 -18.42 8.68
C SER A 85 -5.77 -16.98 8.98
N VAL A 86 -4.76 -16.20 9.42
CA VAL A 86 -4.79 -14.75 9.54
C VAL A 86 -3.62 -14.18 8.74
N GLY A 87 -3.86 -13.08 7.99
CA GLY A 87 -2.85 -12.29 7.31
C GLY A 87 -2.93 -10.83 7.76
N ILE A 88 -1.76 -10.20 7.98
CA ILE A 88 -1.66 -8.81 8.42
C ILE A 88 -0.91 -8.02 7.36
N ASP A 89 -1.50 -6.95 6.86
CA ASP A 89 -0.83 -5.93 6.08
C ASP A 89 -0.96 -4.55 6.74
N SER A 90 -0.06 -3.65 6.38
CA SER A 90 -0.08 -2.27 6.87
C SER A 90 0.58 -1.30 5.88
N TRP A 91 0.52 -0.01 6.21
CA TRP A 91 1.38 0.99 5.60
C TRP A 91 2.85 0.59 5.70
N GLY A 92 3.70 1.12 4.83
CA GLY A 92 5.13 0.84 4.78
C GLY A 92 5.95 1.56 5.85
N VAL A 93 7.23 1.27 5.90
CA VAL A 93 8.37 1.95 6.54
C VAL A 93 8.48 1.87 8.05
N ASP A 94 7.39 1.73 8.79
CA ASP A 94 7.43 1.71 10.26
C ASP A 94 7.87 0.35 10.82
N HIS A 95 8.51 0.39 11.99
CA HIS A 95 9.14 -0.77 12.60
C HIS A 95 9.21 -0.62 14.12
N GLY A 96 9.54 -1.71 14.79
CA GLY A 96 9.86 -1.69 16.22
C GLY A 96 11.11 -2.50 16.54
N TYR A 97 11.66 -2.26 17.69
CA TYR A 97 12.94 -2.82 18.16
C TYR A 97 12.70 -3.92 19.21
N LEU A 98 13.56 -4.94 19.19
CA LEU A 98 13.55 -6.05 20.14
C LEU A 98 14.90 -6.14 20.85
N ASN A 99 14.87 -6.41 22.14
CA ASN A 99 16.06 -6.74 22.93
C ASN A 99 16.49 -8.23 22.78
N SER A 100 17.54 -8.64 23.44
CA SER A 100 18.05 -10.01 23.41
C SER A 100 17.08 -11.05 23.95
N GLU A 101 16.11 -10.64 24.79
CA GLU A 101 15.04 -11.51 25.29
C GLU A 101 13.83 -11.58 24.33
N GLY A 102 13.85 -10.85 23.21
CA GLY A 102 12.73 -10.75 22.27
C GLY A 102 11.60 -9.80 22.72
N LYS A 103 11.83 -9.01 23.75
CA LYS A 103 10.88 -7.99 24.21
C LYS A 103 11.07 -6.68 23.46
N MET A 104 9.95 -5.97 23.23
CA MET A 104 10.00 -4.66 22.58
C MET A 104 10.82 -3.65 23.41
N ILE A 105 11.60 -2.82 22.71
CA ILE A 105 12.28 -1.64 23.24
C ILE A 105 11.49 -0.40 22.82
N GLY A 106 10.69 0.12 23.73
CA GLY A 106 9.82 1.26 23.46
C GLY A 106 8.64 0.94 22.54
N THR A 107 7.91 1.97 22.17
CA THR A 107 6.76 1.92 21.25
C THR A 107 7.21 2.32 19.83
N PRO A 108 6.71 1.71 18.76
CA PRO A 108 7.00 2.15 17.40
C PRO A 108 6.72 3.63 17.18
N VAL A 109 7.72 4.35 16.65
CA VAL A 109 7.57 5.77 16.29
C VAL A 109 6.79 5.85 14.99
N CYS A 110 5.88 6.83 14.90
CA CYS A 110 5.13 7.08 13.68
C CYS A 110 6.02 7.70 12.60
N TYR A 111 5.90 7.26 11.36
CA TYR A 111 6.66 7.81 10.24
C TYR A 111 6.44 9.33 10.01
N ARG A 112 5.37 9.90 10.60
CA ARG A 112 5.07 11.34 10.56
C ARG A 112 5.85 12.15 11.59
N ASP A 113 6.61 11.51 12.48
CA ASP A 113 7.40 12.19 13.49
C ASP A 113 8.52 13.03 12.85
N LEU A 114 8.70 14.25 13.36
CA LEU A 114 9.67 15.20 12.80
C LEU A 114 11.12 14.87 13.16
N SER A 115 11.36 13.99 14.12
CA SER A 115 12.73 13.59 14.52
C SER A 115 13.54 12.96 13.38
N HIS A 116 12.85 12.44 12.35
CA HIS A 116 13.49 11.84 11.17
C HIS A 116 14.09 12.87 10.19
N LEU A 117 13.67 14.15 10.25
CA LEU A 117 14.11 15.20 9.32
C LEU A 117 15.62 15.46 9.37
N ALA A 118 16.22 15.46 10.55
CA ALA A 118 17.66 15.67 10.69
C ALA A 118 18.47 14.54 10.03
N ALA A 119 18.00 13.30 10.13
CA ALA A 119 18.61 12.16 9.45
C ALA A 119 18.41 12.22 7.94
N PHE A 120 17.21 12.60 7.48
CA PHE A 120 16.93 12.81 6.06
C PHE A 120 17.91 13.80 5.42
N GLU A 121 18.13 14.98 6.01
CA GLU A 121 19.07 15.97 5.48
C GLU A 121 20.53 15.46 5.53
N ARG A 122 20.92 14.73 6.58
CA ARG A 122 22.27 14.14 6.69
C ARG A 122 22.53 13.06 5.63
N LEU A 123 21.51 12.28 5.27
CA LEU A 123 21.60 11.23 4.25
C LEU A 123 21.46 11.76 2.81
N LYS A 124 21.03 13.00 2.63
CA LYS A 124 20.81 13.63 1.32
C LYS A 124 22.02 13.57 0.36
N PRO A 125 23.31 13.68 0.82
CA PRO A 125 24.45 13.47 -0.06
C PRO A 125 24.54 12.07 -0.67
N TYR A 126 23.94 11.08 -0.03
CA TYR A 126 23.93 9.68 -0.47
C TYR A 126 22.67 9.33 -1.30
N ARG A 127 21.72 10.27 -1.50
CA ARG A 127 20.41 9.99 -2.09
C ARG A 127 20.51 9.27 -3.43
N ARG A 128 21.41 9.72 -4.32
CA ARG A 128 21.60 9.10 -5.64
C ARG A 128 22.12 7.66 -5.49
N ARG A 129 23.13 7.47 -4.66
CA ARG A 129 23.69 6.14 -4.40
C ARG A 129 22.67 5.20 -3.76
N LEU A 130 21.90 5.67 -2.80
CA LEU A 130 20.79 4.90 -2.19
C LEU A 130 19.73 4.53 -3.22
N TYR A 131 19.39 5.45 -4.14
CA TYR A 131 18.45 5.14 -5.21
C TYR A 131 18.99 4.09 -6.17
N GLU A 132 20.25 4.14 -6.57
CA GLU A 132 20.91 3.10 -7.39
C GLU A 132 20.91 1.73 -6.72
N LEU A 133 21.14 1.69 -5.41
CA LEU A 133 21.19 0.46 -4.65
C LEU A 133 19.80 -0.16 -4.47
N THR A 134 18.81 0.65 -4.13
CA THR A 134 17.52 0.19 -3.60
C THR A 134 16.34 0.47 -4.55
N GLY A 135 16.47 1.43 -5.43
CA GLY A 135 15.37 1.90 -6.29
C GLY A 135 14.33 2.75 -5.56
N ILE A 136 14.53 3.07 -4.28
CA ILE A 136 13.56 3.77 -3.44
C ILE A 136 13.89 5.24 -3.33
N GLN A 137 12.89 6.10 -3.56
CA GLN A 137 13.01 7.55 -3.41
C GLN A 137 13.43 7.90 -1.98
N HIS A 138 14.39 8.82 -1.86
CA HIS A 138 14.82 9.31 -0.55
C HIS A 138 13.76 10.23 0.05
N GLN A 139 13.12 9.78 1.12
CA GLN A 139 12.05 10.48 1.81
C GLN A 139 12.29 10.48 3.33
N PRO A 140 11.87 11.52 4.07
CA PRO A 140 12.13 11.61 5.50
C PRO A 140 11.51 10.47 6.32
N PHE A 141 10.41 9.91 5.84
CA PHE A 141 9.70 8.82 6.51
C PHE A 141 10.30 7.42 6.26
N ASN A 142 11.26 7.27 5.34
CA ASN A 142 11.83 5.96 5.05
C ASN A 142 12.50 5.34 6.28
N THR A 143 12.43 4.01 6.40
CA THR A 143 13.04 3.26 7.50
C THR A 143 14.52 3.60 7.68
N ILE A 144 15.27 3.78 6.59
CA ILE A 144 16.69 4.18 6.66
C ILE A 144 16.88 5.51 7.43
N CYS A 145 15.98 6.49 7.23
CA CYS A 145 16.02 7.77 7.96
C CYS A 145 15.67 7.59 9.44
N GLN A 146 14.67 6.75 9.72
CA GLN A 146 14.24 6.43 11.08
C GLN A 146 15.36 5.74 11.87
N LEU A 147 15.97 4.69 11.30
CA LEU A 147 17.11 3.99 11.93
C LEU A 147 18.32 4.93 12.12
N SER A 148 18.65 5.73 11.09
CA SER A 148 19.75 6.67 11.14
C SER A 148 19.54 7.77 12.18
N ALA A 149 18.29 8.24 12.38
CA ALA A 149 17.96 9.19 13.44
C ALA A 149 18.29 8.62 14.83
N ARG A 150 17.86 7.38 15.08
CA ARG A 150 18.10 6.69 16.36
C ARG A 150 19.59 6.42 16.61
N ALA A 151 20.34 5.99 15.60
CA ALA A 151 21.78 5.79 15.71
C ALA A 151 22.55 7.10 15.99
N TYR A 152 22.08 8.21 15.43
CA TYR A 152 22.67 9.52 15.65
C TYR A 152 22.37 10.08 17.05
N GLU A 153 21.14 9.92 17.54
CA GLU A 153 20.74 10.37 18.88
C GLU A 153 21.45 9.58 19.99
N ASN A 154 21.58 8.29 19.80
CA ASN A 154 22.31 7.39 20.69
C ASN A 154 23.18 6.42 19.88
N PRO A 155 24.48 6.70 19.70
CA PRO A 155 25.39 5.83 18.92
C PRO A 155 25.49 4.40 19.46
N ASN A 156 25.15 4.16 20.74
CA ASN A 156 25.14 2.82 21.32
C ASN A 156 23.83 2.07 21.06
N PHE A 157 22.75 2.75 20.71
CA PHE A 157 21.43 2.15 20.54
C PHE A 157 21.40 0.99 19.54
N PRO A 158 22.08 1.06 18.36
CA PRO A 158 22.13 -0.09 17.45
C PRO A 158 22.75 -1.35 18.08
N ASN A 159 23.59 -1.22 19.12
CA ASN A 159 24.18 -2.35 19.84
C ASN A 159 23.26 -2.91 20.93
N GLU A 160 22.34 -2.11 21.45
CA GLU A 160 21.35 -2.49 22.45
C GLU A 160 20.19 -3.26 21.81
N VAL A 161 19.93 -3.01 20.51
CA VAL A 161 18.88 -3.66 19.73
C VAL A 161 19.37 -5.03 19.25
N ALA A 162 18.75 -6.11 19.70
CA ALA A 162 19.07 -7.45 19.21
C ALA A 162 18.49 -7.69 17.82
N ASP A 163 17.30 -7.17 17.57
CA ASP A 163 16.58 -7.29 16.29
C ASP A 163 15.60 -6.13 16.10
N TRP A 164 15.16 -5.89 14.88
CA TRP A 164 14.08 -4.97 14.57
C TRP A 164 13.18 -5.60 13.51
N LEU A 165 11.89 -5.34 13.61
CA LEU A 165 10.88 -5.90 12.72
C LEU A 165 10.03 -4.78 12.13
N ILE A 166 9.76 -4.87 10.83
CA ILE A 166 8.82 -3.97 10.16
C ILE A 166 7.42 -4.23 10.74
N LEU A 167 6.55 -3.24 10.77
CA LEU A 167 5.33 -3.24 11.56
C LEU A 167 4.46 -4.50 11.43
N PRO A 168 4.08 -5.00 10.24
CA PRO A 168 3.27 -6.23 10.16
C PRO A 168 4.01 -7.48 10.68
N ASP A 169 5.33 -7.56 10.41
CA ASP A 169 6.16 -8.66 10.91
C ASP A 169 6.32 -8.59 12.44
N LEU A 170 6.39 -7.37 13.02
CA LEU A 170 6.40 -7.15 14.46
C LEU A 170 5.10 -7.62 15.11
N LEU A 171 3.96 -7.23 14.56
CA LEU A 171 2.64 -7.66 15.03
C LEU A 171 2.50 -9.18 14.93
N GLY A 172 2.90 -9.76 13.79
CA GLY A 172 2.94 -11.20 13.59
C GLY A 172 3.82 -11.91 14.61
N TYR A 173 5.00 -11.35 14.93
CA TYR A 173 5.89 -11.88 15.97
C TYR A 173 5.26 -11.87 17.36
N LEU A 174 4.62 -10.77 17.74
CA LEU A 174 3.97 -10.65 19.05
C LEU A 174 2.79 -11.61 19.22
N LEU A 175 2.12 -11.98 18.13
CA LEU A 175 1.01 -12.93 18.14
C LEU A 175 1.45 -14.39 18.06
N SER A 176 2.55 -14.71 17.37
CA SER A 176 2.95 -16.08 17.06
C SER A 176 4.31 -16.50 17.61
N GLY A 177 5.15 -15.55 18.01
CA GLY A 177 6.57 -15.78 18.35
C GLY A 177 7.48 -15.97 17.12
N SER A 178 6.94 -15.98 15.90
CA SER A 178 7.71 -16.24 14.68
C SER A 178 8.26 -14.94 14.09
N ARG A 179 9.57 -14.90 13.82
CA ARG A 179 10.24 -13.74 13.20
C ARG A 179 10.26 -13.93 11.69
N ASN A 180 9.73 -12.96 10.98
CA ASN A 180 9.73 -12.90 9.53
C ASN A 180 10.29 -11.55 9.04
N THR A 181 10.59 -11.43 7.77
CA THR A 181 10.80 -10.18 7.02
C THR A 181 10.21 -10.36 5.66
N GLU A 182 9.05 -9.77 5.45
CA GLU A 182 8.31 -9.94 4.23
C GLU A 182 8.84 -9.01 3.13
N LEU A 183 8.91 -9.53 1.90
CA LEU A 183 9.52 -8.89 0.72
C LEU A 183 8.94 -7.53 0.37
N THR A 184 7.59 -7.41 0.37
CA THR A 184 6.93 -6.18 -0.10
C THR A 184 7.14 -5.04 0.90
N GLN A 185 7.13 -5.34 2.20
CA GLN A 185 7.49 -4.38 3.25
C GLN A 185 8.98 -4.04 3.23
N ALA A 186 9.85 -5.05 3.14
CA ALA A 186 11.29 -4.81 3.08
C ALA A 186 11.66 -3.88 1.90
N SER A 187 10.92 -3.97 0.80
CA SER A 187 11.15 -3.14 -0.38
C SER A 187 10.83 -1.65 -0.19
N THR A 188 10.08 -1.27 0.86
CA THR A 188 9.77 0.15 1.12
C THR A 188 10.85 0.86 1.93
N THR A 189 11.74 0.10 2.57
CA THR A 189 12.63 0.58 3.64
C THR A 189 13.77 1.48 3.20
N GLN A 190 14.11 1.49 1.90
CA GLN A 190 15.36 2.04 1.36
C GLN A 190 16.63 1.34 1.91
N LEU A 191 16.49 0.09 2.39
CA LEU A 191 17.55 -0.76 2.93
C LEU A 191 17.70 -2.08 2.15
N MET A 192 16.65 -2.49 1.41
CA MET A 192 16.69 -3.65 0.54
C MET A 192 17.19 -3.25 -0.85
N GLY A 193 18.17 -3.97 -1.36
CA GLY A 193 18.70 -3.74 -2.70
C GLY A 193 17.74 -4.19 -3.81
N CYS A 194 17.97 -3.67 -5.01
CA CYS A 194 17.25 -4.05 -6.23
C CYS A 194 17.30 -5.56 -6.53
N ASN A 195 18.25 -6.29 -5.96
CA ASN A 195 18.37 -7.74 -6.03
C ASN A 195 17.45 -8.52 -5.08
N GLY A 196 16.67 -7.82 -4.24
CA GLY A 196 15.76 -8.43 -3.27
C GLY A 196 16.43 -8.88 -1.95
N LEU A 197 17.68 -8.52 -1.73
CA LEU A 197 18.44 -8.82 -0.51
C LEU A 197 18.69 -7.53 0.28
N TRP A 198 18.94 -7.64 1.58
CA TRP A 198 19.41 -6.51 2.35
C TRP A 198 20.72 -5.93 1.78
N SER A 199 20.83 -4.62 1.66
CA SER A 199 22.00 -3.92 1.16
C SER A 199 22.93 -3.55 2.31
N GLU A 200 24.07 -4.23 2.43
CA GLU A 200 25.07 -3.93 3.44
C GLU A 200 25.54 -2.45 3.36
N GLU A 201 25.71 -1.92 2.15
CA GLU A 201 26.09 -0.53 1.93
C GLU A 201 25.02 0.45 2.45
N ALA A 202 23.74 0.18 2.21
CA ALA A 202 22.65 1.02 2.71
C ALA A 202 22.59 0.99 4.26
N PHE A 203 22.79 -0.17 4.88
CA PHE A 203 22.88 -0.28 6.33
C PHE A 203 24.08 0.48 6.91
N ASN A 204 25.25 0.40 6.27
CA ASN A 204 26.43 1.17 6.67
C ASN A 204 26.19 2.68 6.56
N ILE A 205 25.54 3.15 5.50
CA ILE A 205 25.14 4.56 5.34
C ILE A 205 24.18 4.99 6.45
N ALA A 206 23.26 4.11 6.86
CA ALA A 206 22.32 4.37 7.95
C ALA A 206 22.99 4.42 9.34
N GLY A 207 24.22 3.93 9.47
CA GLY A 207 24.88 3.73 10.76
C GLY A 207 24.27 2.58 11.56
N TRP A 208 23.76 1.56 10.86
CA TRP A 208 23.08 0.42 11.46
C TRP A 208 23.68 -0.89 10.98
N ARG A 209 23.61 -1.93 11.80
CA ARG A 209 24.13 -3.25 11.42
C ARG A 209 23.15 -4.00 10.53
N LEU A 210 23.69 -4.79 9.61
CA LEU A 210 22.93 -5.68 8.75
C LEU A 210 22.20 -6.75 9.59
N PRO A 211 20.90 -6.95 9.47
CA PRO A 211 20.21 -8.04 10.16
C PRO A 211 20.59 -9.40 9.57
N GLU A 212 20.70 -10.41 10.43
CA GLU A 212 20.97 -11.81 10.00
C GLU A 212 19.79 -12.43 9.26
N ARG A 213 18.56 -11.94 9.55
CA ARG A 213 17.34 -12.45 8.98
C ARG A 213 17.21 -12.06 7.50
N LYS A 214 16.96 -13.06 6.67
CA LYS A 214 16.76 -12.88 5.23
C LYS A 214 15.36 -12.37 4.92
N VAL A 215 15.26 -11.61 3.86
CA VAL A 215 13.98 -11.25 3.23
C VAL A 215 13.37 -12.49 2.62
N SER A 216 12.06 -12.65 2.78
CA SER A 216 11.31 -13.83 2.33
C SER A 216 10.05 -13.46 1.57
N PRO A 217 9.68 -14.28 0.57
CA PRO A 217 8.48 -14.02 -0.23
C PRO A 217 7.20 -14.23 0.59
N PRO A 218 6.10 -13.54 0.24
CA PRO A 218 4.77 -13.81 0.78
C PRO A 218 4.13 -15.10 0.23
N GLY A 219 2.90 -15.38 0.61
CA GLY A 219 2.11 -16.52 0.15
C GLY A 219 2.46 -17.83 0.87
N ARG A 220 2.90 -17.76 2.13
CA ARG A 220 3.26 -18.93 2.93
C ARG A 220 2.94 -18.75 4.41
N ALA A 221 2.67 -19.83 5.11
CA ALA A 221 2.57 -19.83 6.55
C ALA A 221 3.94 -19.54 7.19
N VAL A 222 3.98 -18.65 8.17
CA VAL A 222 5.21 -18.21 8.87
C VAL A 222 5.16 -18.44 10.36
N GLY A 223 3.99 -18.78 10.92
CA GLY A 223 3.79 -19.04 12.34
C GLY A 223 2.38 -19.54 12.60
N ARG A 224 2.04 -19.68 13.87
CA ARG A 224 0.70 -20.08 14.31
C ARG A 224 0.24 -19.16 15.42
N VAL A 225 -0.95 -18.56 15.27
CA VAL A 225 -1.50 -17.57 16.20
C VAL A 225 -2.55 -18.15 17.15
N ALA A 226 -3.18 -19.27 16.78
CA ALA A 226 -4.11 -20.03 17.62
C ALA A 226 -4.13 -21.50 17.16
N PRO A 227 -4.69 -22.45 17.94
CA PRO A 227 -4.88 -23.82 17.47
C PRO A 227 -5.62 -23.84 16.12
N ASN A 228 -5.00 -24.46 15.10
CA ASN A 228 -5.48 -24.55 13.71
C ASN A 228 -5.64 -23.21 12.97
N VAL A 229 -5.01 -22.13 13.44
CA VAL A 229 -4.97 -20.83 12.77
C VAL A 229 -3.53 -20.45 12.49
N ASP A 230 -3.13 -20.51 11.24
CA ASP A 230 -1.79 -20.13 10.81
C ASP A 230 -1.68 -18.62 10.60
N LEU A 231 -0.52 -18.04 10.93
CA LEU A 231 -0.12 -16.71 10.47
C LEU A 231 0.46 -16.84 9.07
N VAL A 232 -0.15 -16.18 8.12
CA VAL A 232 0.32 -16.18 6.73
C VAL A 232 1.02 -14.84 6.41
N SER A 233 2.22 -14.95 5.85
CA SER A 233 2.91 -13.84 5.23
C SER A 233 2.19 -13.50 3.91
N VAL A 234 1.49 -12.38 3.89
CA VAL A 234 0.76 -11.83 2.73
C VAL A 234 1.60 -10.75 2.05
N GLY A 235 1.12 -10.06 1.04
CA GLY A 235 1.70 -8.80 0.62
C GLY A 235 1.57 -7.80 1.75
N SER A 236 2.50 -7.82 2.70
CA SER A 236 2.34 -7.13 3.98
C SER A 236 2.42 -5.60 3.88
N HIS A 237 2.90 -5.05 2.77
CA HIS A 237 2.64 -3.66 2.39
C HIS A 237 1.24 -3.55 1.77
N ASP A 238 0.35 -2.76 2.37
CA ASP A 238 -1.05 -2.59 1.97
C ASP A 238 -1.22 -2.36 0.44
N THR A 239 -0.33 -1.55 -0.14
CA THR A 239 -0.33 -1.31 -1.58
C THR A 239 0.09 -2.54 -2.40
N ALA A 240 0.94 -3.44 -1.87
CA ALA A 240 1.27 -4.68 -2.56
C ALA A 240 0.07 -5.64 -2.57
N SER A 241 -0.63 -5.74 -1.44
CA SER A 241 -1.91 -6.43 -1.36
C SER A 241 -2.95 -5.79 -2.28
N ALA A 242 -3.05 -4.45 -2.33
CA ALA A 242 -3.97 -3.76 -3.24
C ALA A 242 -3.68 -4.07 -4.72
N VAL A 243 -2.40 -4.12 -5.12
CA VAL A 243 -2.01 -4.47 -6.50
C VAL A 243 -2.39 -5.92 -6.84
N LEU A 244 -2.24 -6.86 -5.90
CA LEU A 244 -2.77 -8.21 -6.07
C LEU A 244 -4.30 -8.18 -6.16
N GLY A 245 -4.95 -7.36 -5.32
CA GLY A 245 -6.39 -7.15 -5.30
C GLY A 245 -6.99 -6.52 -6.57
N PHE A 246 -6.17 -6.02 -7.48
CA PHE A 246 -6.60 -5.68 -8.84
C PHE A 246 -6.73 -6.91 -9.74
N GLY A 247 -6.31 -8.09 -9.30
CA GLY A 247 -6.28 -9.29 -10.11
C GLY A 247 -5.17 -9.25 -11.14
N LYS A 248 -5.45 -9.80 -12.32
CA LYS A 248 -4.45 -9.88 -13.39
C LYS A 248 -4.21 -8.51 -14.03
N LEU A 249 -3.00 -7.98 -13.84
CA LEU A 249 -2.50 -6.78 -14.51
C LEU A 249 -1.55 -7.21 -15.64
N GLU A 250 -1.84 -6.77 -16.86
CA GLU A 250 -0.96 -6.93 -18.00
C GLU A 250 0.13 -5.84 -18.00
N SER A 251 1.20 -6.06 -18.77
CA SER A 251 2.27 -5.04 -18.90
C SER A 251 1.81 -3.72 -19.53
N SER A 252 0.66 -3.72 -20.19
CA SER A 252 -0.02 -2.56 -20.76
C SER A 252 -1.04 -1.92 -19.79
N ASP A 253 -1.12 -2.39 -18.55
CA ASP A 253 -2.05 -1.88 -17.56
C ASP A 253 -1.33 -0.96 -16.58
N LEU A 254 -1.98 0.17 -16.28
CA LEU A 254 -1.66 1.04 -15.17
C LEU A 254 -2.51 0.66 -13.95
N PHE A 255 -2.02 0.99 -12.77
CA PHE A 255 -2.81 0.96 -11.55
C PHE A 255 -2.80 2.32 -10.84
N LEU A 256 -3.90 2.60 -10.15
CA LEU A 256 -4.07 3.74 -9.27
C LEU A 256 -4.78 3.28 -8.00
N ASN A 257 -4.03 3.10 -6.92
CA ASN A 257 -4.64 2.87 -5.61
C ASN A 257 -4.94 4.22 -4.97
N MET A 258 -6.22 4.61 -4.94
CA MET A 258 -6.66 5.95 -4.63
C MET A 258 -7.34 6.04 -3.26
N GLY A 259 -6.55 6.37 -2.26
CA GLY A 259 -6.97 6.67 -0.90
C GLY A 259 -6.72 8.14 -0.52
N THR A 260 -6.33 8.38 0.71
CA THR A 260 -5.85 9.69 1.20
C THR A 260 -4.68 10.16 0.32
N TRP A 261 -3.68 9.32 0.14
CA TRP A 261 -2.66 9.42 -0.91
C TRP A 261 -3.02 8.50 -2.06
N SER A 262 -2.56 8.83 -3.26
CA SER A 262 -2.72 7.98 -4.43
C SER A 262 -1.37 7.43 -4.84
N LEU A 263 -1.29 6.11 -4.99
CA LEU A 263 -0.13 5.43 -5.54
C LEU A 263 -0.44 5.05 -6.99
N PHE A 264 0.24 5.72 -7.91
CA PHE A 264 0.09 5.54 -9.35
C PHE A 264 1.30 4.83 -9.93
N GLY A 265 1.11 3.84 -10.79
CA GLY A 265 2.23 3.15 -11.44
C GLY A 265 1.84 2.06 -12.41
N GLY A 266 2.85 1.26 -12.77
CA GLY A 266 2.75 0.05 -13.57
C GLY A 266 3.62 -1.06 -12.99
N VAL A 267 3.40 -2.29 -13.44
CA VAL A 267 4.22 -3.44 -13.06
C VAL A 267 5.28 -3.67 -14.15
N ILE A 268 6.55 -3.63 -13.73
CA ILE A 268 7.71 -3.86 -14.62
C ILE A 268 8.53 -5.07 -14.17
N ALA A 269 9.26 -5.69 -15.09
CA ALA A 269 10.02 -6.90 -14.80
C ALA A 269 11.28 -6.65 -13.95
N SER A 270 11.92 -5.50 -14.12
CA SER A 270 13.18 -5.15 -13.45
C SER A 270 13.16 -3.71 -12.96
N PRO A 271 13.87 -3.38 -11.87
CA PRO A 271 13.92 -2.01 -11.34
C PRO A 271 14.51 -1.03 -12.37
N ASN A 272 13.90 0.16 -12.44
CA ASN A 272 14.43 1.29 -13.19
C ASN A 272 15.03 2.31 -12.20
N VAL A 273 16.35 2.35 -12.14
CA VAL A 273 17.12 3.23 -11.25
C VAL A 273 17.83 4.37 -12.01
N SER A 274 17.34 4.72 -13.20
CA SER A 274 17.88 5.83 -13.99
C SER A 274 17.74 7.18 -13.26
N GLU A 275 18.57 8.15 -13.62
CA GLU A 275 18.46 9.52 -13.11
C GLU A 275 17.09 10.15 -13.44
N ALA A 276 16.55 9.84 -14.63
CA ALA A 276 15.23 10.29 -15.05
C ALA A 276 14.12 9.68 -14.17
N ALA A 277 14.23 8.42 -13.77
CA ALA A 277 13.29 7.78 -12.86
C ALA A 277 13.34 8.41 -11.45
N GLU A 278 14.54 8.67 -10.92
CA GLU A 278 14.72 9.39 -9.65
C GLU A 278 14.15 10.79 -9.73
N ALA A 279 14.51 11.56 -10.75
CA ALA A 279 14.02 12.93 -10.95
C ALA A 279 12.50 12.98 -11.16
N GLY A 280 11.91 11.94 -11.76
CA GLY A 280 10.48 11.76 -11.95
C GLY A 280 9.71 11.39 -10.68
N GLY A 281 10.40 11.13 -9.57
CA GLY A 281 9.79 10.75 -8.30
C GLY A 281 9.28 9.31 -8.25
N PHE A 282 9.74 8.44 -9.17
CA PHE A 282 9.36 7.02 -9.18
C PHE A 282 10.18 6.19 -8.20
N THR A 283 9.53 5.19 -7.61
CA THR A 283 10.11 4.23 -6.69
C THR A 283 9.86 2.79 -7.17
N ASN A 284 10.74 1.85 -6.79
CA ASN A 284 10.73 0.46 -7.25
C ASN A 284 10.43 -0.49 -6.08
N GLU A 285 9.17 -0.67 -5.78
CA GLU A 285 8.74 -1.57 -4.71
C GLU A 285 8.37 -2.94 -5.26
N ARG A 286 8.40 -4.00 -4.43
CA ARG A 286 8.11 -5.35 -4.88
C ARG A 286 6.62 -5.66 -4.89
N THR A 287 6.20 -6.44 -5.90
CA THR A 287 4.92 -7.14 -5.92
C THR A 287 5.03 -8.45 -5.14
N VAL A 288 3.90 -9.08 -4.85
CA VAL A 288 3.85 -10.39 -4.15
C VAL A 288 4.55 -11.51 -4.93
N ASP A 289 4.57 -11.45 -6.26
CA ASP A 289 5.23 -12.41 -7.16
C ASP A 289 6.68 -11.99 -7.54
N GLY A 290 7.24 -10.99 -6.82
CA GLY A 290 8.64 -10.59 -6.93
C GLY A 290 8.96 -9.63 -8.08
N LYS A 291 8.00 -9.25 -8.92
CA LYS A 291 8.13 -8.18 -9.91
C LYS A 291 8.27 -6.82 -9.21
N VAL A 292 8.30 -5.75 -9.99
CA VAL A 292 8.45 -4.39 -9.49
C VAL A 292 7.18 -3.59 -9.74
N ARG A 293 6.61 -3.04 -8.68
CA ARG A 293 5.66 -1.93 -8.74
C ARG A 293 6.48 -0.66 -8.94
N PHE A 294 6.58 -0.19 -10.17
CA PHE A 294 7.24 1.07 -10.49
C PHE A 294 6.21 2.17 -10.39
N LEU A 295 6.24 2.90 -9.29
CA LEU A 295 5.17 3.77 -8.87
C LEU A 295 5.67 5.11 -8.32
N LYS A 296 4.76 6.06 -8.21
CA LYS A 296 4.99 7.32 -7.49
C LYS A 296 3.75 7.72 -6.69
N ASN A 297 3.97 8.50 -5.63
CA ASN A 297 2.90 9.14 -4.87
C ASN A 297 2.36 10.35 -5.63
N ILE A 298 1.04 10.48 -5.66
CA ILE A 298 0.31 11.65 -6.14
C ILE A 298 -0.62 12.09 -5.00
N PRO A 299 -0.81 13.39 -4.75
CA PRO A 299 -1.87 13.86 -3.86
C PRO A 299 -3.22 13.29 -4.30
N GLY A 300 -3.87 12.55 -3.39
CA GLY A 300 -5.15 11.91 -3.66
C GLY A 300 -6.31 12.67 -3.04
N PHE A 301 -7.23 11.95 -2.38
CA PHE A 301 -8.35 12.57 -1.67
C PHE A 301 -7.94 13.45 -0.49
N TYR A 302 -6.74 13.32 0.05
CA TYR A 302 -6.18 14.30 0.98
C TYR A 302 -6.27 15.73 0.44
N PHE A 303 -5.87 15.94 -0.82
CA PHE A 303 -5.98 17.23 -1.50
C PHE A 303 -7.43 17.68 -1.62
N ILE A 304 -8.31 16.80 -2.10
CA ILE A 304 -9.73 17.08 -2.31
C ILE A 304 -10.42 17.42 -0.98
N ASN A 305 -10.24 16.60 0.04
CA ASN A 305 -10.88 16.77 1.34
C ASN A 305 -10.44 18.08 2.01
N ARG A 306 -9.13 18.34 2.05
CA ARG A 306 -8.62 19.59 2.63
C ARG A 306 -9.12 20.82 1.89
N LEU A 307 -9.14 20.79 0.55
CA LEU A 307 -9.66 21.92 -0.22
C LEU A 307 -11.14 22.16 0.04
N HIS A 308 -11.94 21.09 0.08
CA HIS A 308 -13.36 21.14 0.45
C HIS A 308 -13.57 21.79 1.82
N ASP A 309 -12.80 21.36 2.83
CA ASP A 309 -12.91 21.86 4.20
C ASP A 309 -12.44 23.32 4.31
N GLU A 310 -11.30 23.67 3.70
CA GLU A 310 -10.76 25.03 3.71
C GLU A 310 -11.66 26.03 2.96
N LEU A 311 -12.43 25.58 1.97
CA LEU A 311 -13.45 26.38 1.28
C LEU A 311 -14.77 26.49 2.05
N GLY A 312 -14.94 25.73 3.15
CA GLY A 312 -16.18 25.68 3.93
C GLY A 312 -17.37 25.17 3.12
N VAL A 313 -17.15 24.24 2.20
CA VAL A 313 -18.21 23.66 1.38
C VAL A 313 -19.20 22.89 2.24
N LYS A 314 -20.49 23.13 2.05
CA LYS A 314 -21.56 22.38 2.74
C LYS A 314 -21.90 21.12 1.92
N GLY A 315 -22.07 20.01 2.61
CA GLY A 315 -22.40 18.72 1.97
C GLY A 315 -21.21 17.77 1.87
N THR A 316 -21.34 16.74 1.05
CA THR A 316 -20.31 15.72 0.92
C THR A 316 -19.33 16.04 -0.21
N VAL A 317 -18.11 15.55 -0.11
CA VAL A 317 -17.11 15.66 -1.20
C VAL A 317 -17.63 15.07 -2.52
N PRO A 318 -18.29 13.89 -2.55
CA PRO A 318 -18.89 13.36 -3.77
C PRO A 318 -19.90 14.31 -4.41
N ASP A 319 -20.78 14.93 -3.63
CA ASP A 319 -21.78 15.89 -4.14
C ASP A 319 -21.10 17.15 -4.69
N TRP A 320 -20.08 17.64 -3.99
CA TRP A 320 -19.28 18.78 -4.43
C TRP A 320 -18.59 18.50 -5.77
N LEU A 321 -17.91 17.37 -5.90
CA LEU A 321 -17.28 16.97 -7.17
C LEU A 321 -18.29 16.69 -8.28
N ALA A 322 -19.50 16.22 -7.94
CA ALA A 322 -20.57 16.05 -8.93
C ALA A 322 -21.10 17.39 -9.47
N SER A 323 -20.96 18.49 -8.73
CA SER A 323 -21.34 19.83 -9.15
C SER A 323 -20.27 20.54 -10.01
N ALA A 324 -19.10 19.90 -10.23
CA ALA A 324 -17.98 20.47 -10.94
C ALA A 324 -18.32 20.84 -12.38
N PRO A 325 -18.19 22.11 -12.79
CA PRO A 325 -18.28 22.48 -14.20
C PRO A 325 -17.01 22.07 -14.95
N GLU A 326 -17.07 22.04 -16.25
CA GLU A 326 -15.89 21.99 -17.10
C GLU A 326 -15.10 23.29 -16.96
N VAL A 327 -13.79 23.18 -16.72
CA VAL A 327 -12.88 24.32 -16.54
C VAL A 327 -11.61 24.12 -17.34
N ASP A 328 -10.96 25.23 -17.73
CA ASP A 328 -9.68 25.17 -18.47
C ASP A 328 -8.47 25.14 -17.55
N GLU A 329 -8.56 25.75 -16.38
CA GLU A 329 -7.46 25.85 -15.43
C GLU A 329 -7.33 24.63 -14.53
N PHE A 330 -6.11 24.34 -14.14
CA PHE A 330 -5.75 23.33 -13.13
C PHE A 330 -4.43 23.74 -12.46
N VAL A 331 -4.15 23.14 -11.30
CA VAL A 331 -2.86 23.25 -10.60
C VAL A 331 -2.06 21.97 -10.74
N ASP A 332 -0.75 22.07 -10.80
CA ASP A 332 0.14 20.92 -10.98
C ASP A 332 0.41 20.23 -9.63
N LEU A 333 -0.44 19.25 -9.28
CA LEU A 333 -0.38 18.57 -8.00
C LEU A 333 0.88 17.72 -7.78
N ILE A 334 1.69 17.45 -8.81
CA ILE A 334 2.94 16.69 -8.64
C ILE A 334 4.10 17.56 -8.15
N GLN A 335 3.89 18.88 -8.01
CA GLN A 335 4.88 19.78 -7.45
C GLN A 335 5.01 19.61 -5.93
N PRO A 336 6.24 19.79 -5.38
CA PRO A 336 6.51 19.54 -3.96
C PRO A 336 5.63 20.31 -2.97
N GLU A 337 5.19 21.51 -3.33
CA GLU A 337 4.36 22.36 -2.48
C GLU A 337 2.98 21.77 -2.15
N PHE A 338 2.48 20.78 -2.92
CA PHE A 338 1.20 20.13 -2.66
C PHE A 338 1.28 18.95 -1.71
N PHE A 339 2.49 18.50 -1.33
CA PHE A 339 2.63 17.32 -0.47
C PHE A 339 2.35 17.60 1.01
N ASN A 340 2.68 18.80 1.50
CA ASN A 340 2.38 19.20 2.89
C ASN A 340 2.24 20.72 3.04
N PRO A 341 1.29 21.38 2.36
CA PRO A 341 1.11 22.83 2.45
C PRO A 341 0.46 23.23 3.77
N SER A 342 0.72 24.45 4.23
CA SER A 342 -0.02 25.05 5.35
C SER A 342 -1.50 25.26 5.01
N SER A 343 -1.80 25.68 3.77
CA SER A 343 -3.13 25.78 3.18
C SER A 343 -3.13 25.28 1.75
N ILE A 344 -4.01 24.33 1.45
CA ILE A 344 -4.24 23.83 0.08
C ILE A 344 -4.84 24.92 -0.79
N ARG A 345 -5.85 25.65 -0.27
CA ARG A 345 -6.52 26.71 -1.00
C ARG A 345 -5.53 27.82 -1.43
N GLU A 346 -4.72 28.31 -0.49
CA GLU A 346 -3.73 29.35 -0.81
C GLU A 346 -2.67 28.87 -1.80
N THR A 347 -2.24 27.59 -1.67
CA THR A 347 -1.27 27.00 -2.58
C THR A 347 -1.86 26.89 -3.99
N CYS A 348 -3.12 26.47 -4.11
CA CYS A 348 -3.83 26.44 -5.40
C CYS A 348 -3.97 27.84 -6.00
N ALA A 349 -4.39 28.83 -5.20
CA ALA A 349 -4.62 30.20 -5.68
C ALA A 349 -3.37 30.82 -6.30
N LYS A 350 -2.16 30.49 -5.80
CA LYS A 350 -0.89 30.95 -6.37
C LYS A 350 -0.61 30.41 -7.78
N GLY A 351 -1.15 29.23 -8.09
CA GLY A 351 -0.99 28.59 -9.40
C GLY A 351 -2.06 28.93 -10.42
N LEU A 352 -3.10 29.69 -10.04
CA LEU A 352 -4.23 30.07 -10.88
C LEU A 352 -4.09 31.52 -11.35
N ARG A 353 -4.72 31.84 -12.48
CA ARG A 353 -4.73 33.23 -13.04
C ARG A 353 -5.53 34.20 -12.18
N ALA A 354 -6.59 33.70 -11.55
CA ALA A 354 -7.44 34.44 -10.64
C ALA A 354 -8.03 33.52 -9.58
N ASP A 355 -8.39 34.07 -8.41
CA ASP A 355 -9.08 33.31 -7.37
C ASP A 355 -10.51 32.98 -7.84
N PRO A 356 -10.90 31.68 -7.88
CA PRO A 356 -12.22 31.28 -8.35
C PRO A 356 -13.37 31.86 -7.53
N GLU A 357 -14.38 32.38 -8.22
CA GLU A 357 -15.49 33.11 -7.61
C GLU A 357 -16.50 32.21 -6.89
N SER A 358 -16.51 30.89 -7.19
CA SER A 358 -17.49 29.95 -6.61
C SER A 358 -16.88 28.62 -6.21
N GLN A 359 -17.51 27.98 -5.20
CA GLN A 359 -17.12 26.67 -4.73
C GLN A 359 -17.26 25.57 -5.82
N THR A 360 -18.17 25.75 -6.78
CA THR A 360 -18.35 24.81 -7.89
C THR A 360 -17.21 24.91 -8.91
N VAL A 361 -16.69 26.11 -9.18
CA VAL A 361 -15.50 26.30 -10.03
C VAL A 361 -14.27 25.68 -9.36
N TRP A 362 -14.14 25.83 -8.05
CA TRP A 362 -13.11 25.12 -7.27
C TRP A 362 -13.22 23.59 -7.38
N ALA A 363 -14.43 23.03 -7.41
CA ALA A 363 -14.63 21.60 -7.67
C ALA A 363 -14.11 21.19 -9.05
N GLY A 364 -14.39 21.99 -10.08
CA GLY A 364 -13.89 21.77 -11.44
C GLY A 364 -12.37 21.78 -11.51
N ILE A 365 -11.73 22.78 -10.89
CA ILE A 365 -10.26 22.90 -10.82
C ILE A 365 -9.66 21.71 -10.06
N ALA A 366 -10.21 21.36 -8.91
CA ALA A 366 -9.73 20.23 -8.11
C ALA A 366 -9.78 18.91 -8.87
N LEU A 367 -10.91 18.64 -9.52
CA LEU A 367 -11.11 17.44 -10.32
C LEU A 367 -10.14 17.40 -11.51
N LYS A 368 -10.03 18.49 -12.26
CA LYS A 368 -9.11 18.59 -13.41
C LYS A 368 -7.67 18.45 -12.98
N SER A 369 -7.26 19.08 -11.88
CA SER A 369 -5.90 18.98 -11.33
C SER A 369 -5.53 17.52 -11.01
N LEU A 370 -6.45 16.78 -10.41
CA LEU A 370 -6.22 15.37 -10.09
C LEU A 370 -6.12 14.50 -11.35
N VAL A 371 -6.99 14.72 -12.34
CA VAL A 371 -6.95 14.04 -13.64
C VAL A 371 -5.64 14.33 -14.38
N GLU A 372 -5.20 15.59 -14.41
CA GLU A 372 -3.95 15.99 -15.06
C GLU A 372 -2.71 15.43 -14.33
N ALA A 373 -2.74 15.33 -13.01
CA ALA A 373 -1.65 14.70 -12.25
C ALA A 373 -1.45 13.23 -12.63
N VAL A 374 -2.55 12.47 -12.75
CA VAL A 374 -2.51 11.07 -13.21
C VAL A 374 -2.04 10.98 -14.66
N HIS A 375 -2.62 11.79 -15.55
CA HIS A 375 -2.29 11.79 -16.98
C HIS A 375 -0.81 12.11 -17.24
N ARG A 376 -0.28 13.17 -16.61
CA ARG A 376 1.15 13.54 -16.73
C ARG A 376 2.07 12.45 -16.17
N SER A 377 1.68 11.83 -15.06
CA SER A 377 2.43 10.72 -14.49
C SER A 377 2.44 9.50 -15.42
N ALA A 378 1.35 9.25 -16.16
CA ALA A 378 1.29 8.17 -17.14
C ALA A 378 2.18 8.42 -18.36
N ILE A 379 2.24 9.66 -18.87
CA ILE A 379 3.18 10.06 -19.93
C ILE A 379 4.62 9.80 -19.47
N GLN A 380 4.97 10.31 -18.28
CA GLN A 380 6.30 10.14 -17.71
C GLN A 380 6.67 8.66 -17.50
N LEU A 381 5.72 7.85 -17.02
CA LEU A 381 5.93 6.40 -16.88
C LEU A 381 6.17 5.72 -18.24
N SER A 382 5.40 6.12 -19.27
CA SER A 382 5.56 5.62 -20.63
C SER A 382 6.94 5.95 -21.21
N GLU A 383 7.42 7.17 -21.00
CA GLU A 383 8.76 7.59 -21.41
C GLU A 383 9.88 6.80 -20.71
N LEU A 384 9.72 6.54 -19.39
CA LEU A 384 10.70 5.84 -18.57
C LEU A 384 10.75 4.33 -18.85
N THR A 385 9.65 3.73 -19.29
CA THR A 385 9.54 2.28 -19.52
C THR A 385 9.56 1.90 -20.97
N GLY A 386 9.30 2.84 -21.89
CA GLY A 386 9.08 2.58 -23.31
C GLY A 386 7.76 1.85 -23.60
N ALA A 387 6.89 1.68 -22.59
CA ALA A 387 5.63 0.97 -22.73
C ALA A 387 4.49 1.89 -23.17
N SER A 388 3.54 1.33 -23.93
CA SER A 388 2.25 1.97 -24.23
C SER A 388 1.18 1.34 -23.34
N TYR A 389 0.35 2.17 -22.72
CA TYR A 389 -0.68 1.74 -21.82
C TYR A 389 -2.06 1.86 -22.45
N SER A 390 -2.91 0.85 -22.24
CA SER A 390 -4.24 0.75 -22.83
C SER A 390 -5.38 0.80 -21.82
N LYS A 391 -5.05 0.61 -20.54
CA LYS A 391 -6.03 0.56 -19.45
C LYS A 391 -5.40 1.04 -18.15
N ILE A 392 -6.23 1.63 -17.28
CA ILE A 392 -5.89 1.91 -15.88
C ILE A 392 -6.92 1.27 -14.97
N ARG A 393 -6.44 0.55 -13.95
CA ARG A 393 -7.27 0.02 -12.86
C ARG A 393 -7.20 0.93 -11.66
N ILE A 394 -8.37 1.31 -11.13
CA ILE A 394 -8.50 2.21 -10.00
C ILE A 394 -9.13 1.47 -8.82
N GLY A 395 -8.42 1.38 -7.70
CA GLY A 395 -8.92 0.85 -6.44
C GLY A 395 -9.01 1.89 -5.34
N GLY A 396 -9.48 1.44 -4.18
CA GLY A 396 -9.72 2.31 -3.04
C GLY A 396 -10.95 3.21 -3.20
N GLY A 397 -11.14 4.14 -2.26
CA GLY A 397 -12.32 5.03 -2.23
C GLY A 397 -12.51 5.85 -3.50
N GLY A 398 -11.43 6.20 -4.21
CA GLY A 398 -11.48 6.97 -5.45
C GLY A 398 -12.16 6.27 -6.61
N SER A 399 -12.20 4.94 -6.61
CA SER A 399 -12.92 4.15 -7.62
C SER A 399 -14.43 4.41 -7.63
N GLN A 400 -14.98 4.94 -6.55
CA GLN A 400 -16.39 5.27 -6.41
C GLN A 400 -16.79 6.60 -7.08
N SER A 401 -15.82 7.47 -7.39
CA SER A 401 -16.07 8.76 -8.04
C SER A 401 -16.29 8.60 -9.55
N ARG A 402 -17.55 8.45 -9.96
CA ARG A 402 -17.93 8.32 -11.40
C ARG A 402 -17.40 9.48 -12.23
N THR A 403 -17.49 10.71 -11.70
CA THR A 403 -17.04 11.92 -12.40
C THR A 403 -15.53 11.87 -12.65
N PHE A 404 -14.74 11.51 -11.64
CA PHE A 404 -13.30 11.34 -11.80
C PHE A 404 -12.96 10.26 -12.84
N CYS A 405 -13.57 9.08 -12.73
CA CYS A 405 -13.28 7.96 -13.64
C CYS A 405 -13.62 8.28 -15.11
N ARG A 406 -14.74 8.97 -15.37
CA ARG A 406 -15.11 9.41 -16.72
C ARG A 406 -14.13 10.44 -17.28
N ASN A 407 -13.82 11.49 -16.49
CA ASN A 407 -12.91 12.54 -16.92
C ASN A 407 -11.50 11.97 -17.16
N LEU A 408 -11.07 11.01 -16.35
CA LEU A 408 -9.79 10.35 -16.54
C LEU A 408 -9.77 9.51 -17.83
N ALA A 409 -10.81 8.72 -18.10
CA ALA A 409 -10.92 7.93 -19.33
C ALA A 409 -10.87 8.83 -20.57
N SER A 410 -11.64 9.92 -20.59
CA SER A 410 -11.67 10.88 -21.69
C SER A 410 -10.33 11.61 -21.83
N ARG A 411 -9.67 11.99 -20.72
CA ARG A 411 -8.39 12.70 -20.77
C ARG A 411 -7.23 11.82 -21.22
N MET A 412 -7.18 10.58 -20.75
CA MET A 412 -6.10 9.64 -21.08
C MET A 412 -6.32 8.90 -22.41
N GLN A 413 -7.52 8.92 -22.96
CA GLN A 413 -7.93 8.16 -24.16
C GLN A 413 -7.67 6.64 -24.01
N ILE A 414 -7.80 6.11 -22.78
CA ILE A 414 -7.71 4.68 -22.47
C ILE A 414 -8.90 4.26 -21.59
N MET A 415 -9.13 2.97 -21.49
CA MET A 415 -10.17 2.42 -20.62
C MET A 415 -9.80 2.61 -19.15
N VAL A 416 -10.75 3.10 -18.34
CA VAL A 416 -10.67 3.12 -16.88
C VAL A 416 -11.54 1.99 -16.35
N GLU A 417 -10.95 1.11 -15.52
CA GLU A 417 -11.63 0.01 -14.84
C GLU A 417 -11.60 0.30 -13.34
N ALA A 418 -12.75 0.69 -12.79
CA ALA A 418 -12.89 1.13 -11.40
C ALA A 418 -13.40 0.01 -10.49
N GLY A 419 -12.70 -0.25 -9.41
CA GLY A 419 -12.91 -1.32 -8.42
C GLY A 419 -11.72 -2.28 -8.37
N PRO A 420 -11.60 -3.00 -7.25
CA PRO A 420 -12.43 -2.99 -6.05
C PRO A 420 -12.15 -1.80 -5.13
N VAL A 421 -13.15 -1.45 -4.31
CA VAL A 421 -12.95 -0.48 -3.22
C VAL A 421 -12.00 -1.07 -2.17
N GLU A 422 -12.16 -2.36 -1.88
CA GLU A 422 -11.42 -3.10 -0.85
C GLU A 422 -10.27 -3.94 -1.45
N ALA A 423 -9.50 -3.35 -2.36
CA ALA A 423 -8.42 -4.04 -3.08
C ALA A 423 -7.40 -4.70 -2.12
N THR A 424 -7.02 -4.01 -1.05
CA THR A 424 -6.05 -4.50 -0.06
C THR A 424 -6.55 -5.79 0.61
N LEU A 425 -7.79 -5.78 1.11
CA LEU A 425 -8.39 -6.94 1.77
C LEU A 425 -8.48 -8.15 0.84
N VAL A 426 -8.90 -7.93 -0.42
CA VAL A 426 -8.99 -9.01 -1.41
C VAL A 426 -7.63 -9.61 -1.70
N GLY A 427 -6.61 -8.78 -1.90
CA GLY A 427 -5.26 -9.26 -2.16
C GLY A 427 -4.64 -9.99 -0.98
N ASN A 428 -4.86 -9.49 0.24
CA ASN A 428 -4.47 -10.17 1.47
C ASN A 428 -5.08 -11.59 1.55
N LEU A 429 -6.39 -11.69 1.34
CA LEU A 429 -7.11 -12.97 1.34
C LEU A 429 -6.64 -13.93 0.24
N ALA A 430 -6.40 -13.43 -0.98
CA ALA A 430 -5.89 -14.25 -2.08
C ALA A 430 -4.53 -14.86 -1.75
N ALA A 431 -3.62 -14.09 -1.13
CA ALA A 431 -2.33 -14.59 -0.65
C ALA A 431 -2.50 -15.68 0.44
N GLN A 432 -3.48 -15.54 1.31
CA GLN A 432 -3.79 -16.55 2.34
C GLN A 432 -4.34 -17.84 1.73
N PHE A 433 -5.24 -17.76 0.76
CA PHE A 433 -5.77 -18.95 0.08
C PHE A 433 -4.70 -19.67 -0.74
N LEU A 434 -3.73 -18.93 -1.31
CA LEU A 434 -2.54 -19.54 -1.91
C LEU A 434 -1.72 -20.30 -0.85
N ALA A 435 -1.45 -19.70 0.30
CA ALA A 435 -0.71 -20.35 1.39
C ALA A 435 -1.42 -21.58 1.98
N GLN A 436 -2.76 -21.61 1.94
CA GLN A 436 -3.58 -22.75 2.34
C GLN A 436 -3.61 -23.88 1.28
N GLY A 437 -2.98 -23.69 0.11
CA GLY A 437 -3.02 -24.65 -1.00
C GLY A 437 -4.38 -24.77 -1.68
N LYS A 438 -5.23 -23.76 -1.55
CA LYS A 438 -6.54 -23.67 -2.22
C LYS A 438 -6.45 -23.00 -3.59
N LEU A 439 -5.36 -22.33 -3.85
CA LEU A 439 -4.91 -21.78 -5.12
C LEU A 439 -3.49 -22.31 -5.35
N ASN A 440 -3.13 -22.63 -6.59
CA ASN A 440 -1.89 -23.33 -6.89
C ASN A 440 -0.70 -22.37 -7.04
N ASP A 441 -0.94 -21.19 -7.56
CA ASP A 441 0.09 -20.18 -7.82
C ASP A 441 -0.48 -18.75 -7.82
N TRP A 442 0.39 -17.76 -8.04
CA TRP A 442 0.00 -16.36 -8.10
C TRP A 442 -0.90 -16.02 -9.29
N GLU A 443 -0.82 -16.75 -10.41
CA GLU A 443 -1.70 -16.50 -11.56
C GLU A 443 -3.13 -16.93 -11.24
N GLU A 444 -3.32 -18.10 -10.64
CA GLU A 444 -4.64 -18.54 -10.17
C GLU A 444 -5.20 -17.61 -9.07
N ALA A 445 -4.33 -17.11 -8.17
CA ALA A 445 -4.74 -16.11 -7.19
C ALA A 445 -5.26 -14.81 -7.84
N LYS A 446 -4.58 -14.32 -8.87
CA LYS A 446 -5.03 -13.15 -9.65
C LYS A 446 -6.31 -13.42 -10.43
N ASP A 447 -6.48 -14.62 -10.97
CA ASP A 447 -7.71 -15.03 -11.66
C ASP A 447 -8.89 -15.10 -10.70
N ALA A 448 -8.71 -15.70 -9.52
CA ALA A 448 -9.72 -15.74 -8.46
C ALA A 448 -10.16 -14.32 -8.05
N VAL A 449 -9.20 -13.42 -7.84
CA VAL A 449 -9.51 -12.01 -7.59
C VAL A 449 -10.30 -11.37 -8.73
N SER A 450 -9.87 -11.57 -9.98
CA SER A 450 -10.53 -10.99 -11.16
C SER A 450 -11.99 -11.46 -11.32
N GLN A 451 -12.28 -12.70 -10.91
CA GLN A 451 -13.63 -13.27 -10.93
C GLN A 451 -14.52 -12.79 -9.76
N SER A 452 -13.88 -12.40 -8.65
CA SER A 452 -14.58 -12.10 -7.39
C SER A 452 -15.18 -10.70 -7.36
N ILE A 453 -14.65 -9.75 -8.17
CA ILE A 453 -14.92 -8.35 -7.95
C ILE A 453 -15.51 -7.72 -9.20
N PRO A 454 -16.77 -7.21 -9.10
CA PRO A 454 -17.34 -6.43 -10.18
C PRO A 454 -16.56 -5.12 -10.34
N SER A 455 -16.09 -4.84 -11.54
CA SER A 455 -15.52 -3.55 -11.92
C SER A 455 -16.47 -2.76 -12.79
N VAL A 456 -16.46 -1.44 -12.67
CA VAL A 456 -17.19 -0.52 -13.56
C VAL A 456 -16.21 0.00 -14.60
N ARG A 457 -16.60 -0.13 -15.90
CA ARG A 457 -15.77 0.30 -17.02
C ARG A 457 -16.21 1.65 -17.55
N TYR A 458 -15.25 2.53 -17.79
CA TYR A 458 -15.44 3.83 -18.43
C TYR A 458 -14.54 3.87 -19.67
N THR A 459 -15.17 4.10 -20.82
CA THR A 459 -14.48 4.25 -22.10
C THR A 459 -14.27 5.73 -22.43
N PRO A 460 -13.23 6.09 -23.18
CA PRO A 460 -13.08 7.43 -23.73
C PRO A 460 -14.31 7.88 -24.50
N THR A 461 -14.68 9.16 -24.34
CA THR A 461 -15.74 9.83 -25.09
C THR A 461 -15.14 10.80 -26.10
#